data_bc828f8ca264d34fe5aaafdc09d0970b
#
_entry.id   bc828f8ca264d34fe5aaafdc09d0970b
#
_cell.length_a   1.000
_cell.length_b   1.000
_cell.length_c   1.000
_cell.angle_alpha   90.00
_cell.angle_beta   90.00
_cell.angle_gamma   90.00
#
_symmetry.space_group_name_H-M   'P 1'
#
loop_
_entity.id
_entity.type
_entity.pdbx_description
1 polymer ?
#
loop_
_entity_poly.entity_id
_entity_poly.type
_entity_poly.pdbx_seq_one_letter_code
_entity_poly.pdbx_strand_id
1 'polypeptide(L)'
;MLIQSFKMALESIWTSKLRSFLTMLGIIIGVFALVVLVSIVHGATSSITDELSGLGTLAVDVSIYDTHGNSGLTMEDMDTIEAMDKVDLVSPSYQVDGILRSGPEQENGNIYGVGPSYYKIKEQELICGRYLMKSDMDNHLNVAVINETILMGVLRIPYAYNALGRTIRLNGVDYEIIGVLKDQELGGFYARDNYEMHIPFTNAVRLPGSSSRGINSFSVTAKDNDMEGAKEEIGAFLEERFGPADETFFISNNQEYLDSLQDITNTLSMVMGGVAAISLLVGGIGIMNIMLVSVTERTREIGIRKAIGATRRTILLQFLLEAMTVSLVGCLAGILLSWAALQVGNMIQNSVRLTLVPSVVVTSIVFSSGIGLIFGLYPANKAARMKPIDALHYTD
;
A
#
# COMPACT_ATOMS: atom_id res chain seq x y z
N MET A 1 11.02 17.43 40.97
CA MET A 1 11.81 18.19 39.99
C MET A 1 11.25 18.07 38.58
N LEU A 2 11.14 16.89 37.96
CA LEU A 2 10.65 16.75 36.57
C LEU A 2 9.25 17.34 36.36
N ILE A 3 8.29 17.06 37.22
CA ILE A 3 6.91 17.56 37.15
C ILE A 3 6.86 19.09 37.28
N GLN A 4 7.68 19.67 38.17
CA GLN A 4 7.77 21.13 38.34
C GLN A 4 8.40 21.81 37.12
N SER A 5 9.44 21.18 36.53
CA SER A 5 10.06 21.70 35.30
C SER A 5 9.11 21.65 34.12
N PHE A 6 8.30 20.57 34.01
CA PHE A 6 7.26 20.46 32.98
C PHE A 6 6.14 21.50 33.14
N LYS A 7 5.69 21.75 34.39
CA LYS A 7 4.70 22.79 34.68
C LYS A 7 5.23 24.19 34.35
N MET A 8 6.46 24.49 34.72
CA MET A 8 7.13 25.78 34.35
C MET A 8 7.31 25.93 32.85
N ALA A 9 7.59 24.84 32.11
CA ALA A 9 7.69 24.86 30.67
C ALA A 9 6.31 25.18 30.00
N LEU A 10 5.22 24.59 30.51
CA LEU A 10 3.87 24.92 30.06
C LEU A 10 3.49 26.37 30.37
N GLU A 11 3.80 26.88 31.57
CA GLU A 11 3.56 28.29 31.93
C GLU A 11 4.37 29.24 31.06
N SER A 12 5.61 28.89 30.69
CA SER A 12 6.44 29.66 29.75
C SER A 12 5.82 29.77 28.36
N ILE A 13 5.24 28.69 27.85
CA ILE A 13 4.51 28.67 26.55
C ILE A 13 3.33 29.66 26.59
N TRP A 14 2.61 29.73 27.71
CA TRP A 14 1.46 30.59 27.86
C TRP A 14 1.81 32.08 28.02
N THR A 15 2.98 32.39 28.54
CA THR A 15 3.43 33.79 28.77
C THR A 15 3.84 34.45 27.48
N SER A 16 4.40 33.71 26.49
CA SER A 16 4.82 34.22 25.18
C SER A 16 4.13 33.49 24.02
N LYS A 17 2.78 33.53 24.00
CA LYS A 17 1.93 32.74 23.11
C LYS A 17 2.32 32.80 21.62
N LEU A 18 2.50 33.99 21.05
CA LEU A 18 2.80 34.16 19.63
C LEU A 18 4.17 33.59 19.26
N ARG A 19 5.17 33.78 20.13
CA ARG A 19 6.54 33.33 19.91
C ARG A 19 6.63 31.80 19.99
N SER A 20 6.01 31.22 21.02
CA SER A 20 5.94 29.76 21.20
C SER A 20 5.17 29.07 20.07
N PHE A 21 4.07 29.67 19.62
CA PHE A 21 3.29 29.17 18.51
C PHE A 21 4.09 29.17 17.20
N LEU A 22 4.77 30.26 16.86
CA LEU A 22 5.60 30.36 15.64
C LEU A 22 6.74 29.34 15.60
N THR A 23 7.33 29.03 16.76
CA THR A 23 8.38 27.98 16.83
C THR A 23 7.82 26.59 16.71
N MET A 24 6.73 26.31 17.44
CA MET A 24 6.07 25.00 17.35
C MET A 24 5.53 24.78 15.93
N LEU A 25 5.16 25.83 15.20
CA LEU A 25 4.61 25.74 13.85
C LEU A 25 5.57 25.02 12.89
N GLY A 26 6.88 25.29 12.96
CA GLY A 26 7.87 24.56 12.16
C GLY A 26 7.89 23.06 12.44
N ILE A 27 7.79 22.68 13.72
CA ILE A 27 7.73 21.27 14.13
C ILE A 27 6.39 20.66 13.73
N ILE A 28 5.29 21.38 13.99
CA ILE A 28 3.93 20.93 13.62
C ILE A 28 3.86 20.63 12.13
N ILE A 29 4.32 21.56 11.27
CA ILE A 29 4.31 21.38 9.81
C ILE A 29 5.20 20.21 9.40
N GLY A 30 6.41 20.10 9.97
CA GLY A 30 7.33 19.02 9.64
C GLY A 30 6.78 17.63 10.00
N VAL A 31 6.22 17.50 11.20
CA VAL A 31 5.59 16.25 11.66
C VAL A 31 4.30 15.96 10.88
N PHE A 32 3.46 16.98 10.67
CA PHE A 32 2.24 16.86 9.88
C PHE A 32 2.53 16.37 8.47
N ALA A 33 3.44 17.01 7.75
CA ALA A 33 3.81 16.62 6.40
C ALA A 33 4.34 15.18 6.36
N LEU A 34 5.26 14.81 7.27
CA LEU A 34 5.81 13.46 7.34
C LEU A 34 4.72 12.41 7.55
N VAL A 35 3.90 12.59 8.58
CA VAL A 35 2.88 11.60 8.96
C VAL A 35 1.83 11.46 7.86
N VAL A 36 1.32 12.57 7.30
CA VAL A 36 0.29 12.51 6.25
C VAL A 36 0.83 11.89 4.97
N LEU A 37 1.99 12.33 4.49
CA LEU A 37 2.56 11.85 3.23
C LEU A 37 2.91 10.35 3.30
N VAL A 38 3.56 9.91 4.39
CA VAL A 38 3.89 8.48 4.55
C VAL A 38 2.62 7.65 4.73
N SER A 39 1.60 8.15 5.44
CA SER A 39 0.32 7.45 5.57
C SER A 39 -0.43 7.31 4.24
N ILE A 40 -0.37 8.33 3.36
CA ILE A 40 -0.95 8.26 2.01
C ILE A 40 -0.22 7.21 1.16
N VAL A 41 1.11 7.26 1.12
CA VAL A 41 1.92 6.30 0.35
C VAL A 41 1.68 4.87 0.85
N HIS A 42 1.72 4.67 2.17
CA HIS A 42 1.47 3.36 2.77
C HIS A 42 0.04 2.86 2.49
N GLY A 43 -0.96 3.72 2.63
CA GLY A 43 -2.35 3.37 2.32
C GLY A 43 -2.55 3.00 0.85
N ALA A 44 -1.94 3.75 -0.08
CA ALA A 44 -2.00 3.45 -1.50
C ALA A 44 -1.29 2.12 -1.83
N THR A 45 -0.08 1.90 -1.31
CA THR A 45 0.67 0.64 -1.52
C THR A 45 -0.07 -0.55 -0.90
N SER A 46 -0.61 -0.42 0.32
CA SER A 46 -1.40 -1.49 0.96
C SER A 46 -2.62 -1.86 0.12
N SER A 47 -3.34 -0.86 -0.40
CA SER A 47 -4.51 -1.13 -1.25
C SER A 47 -4.13 -1.88 -2.53
N ILE A 48 -3.00 -1.53 -3.17
CA ILE A 48 -2.50 -2.24 -4.35
C ILE A 48 -2.02 -3.65 -3.98
N THR A 49 -1.32 -3.79 -2.85
CA THR A 49 -0.84 -5.11 -2.37
C THR A 49 -2.01 -6.04 -2.03
N ASP A 50 -3.05 -5.51 -1.37
CA ASP A 50 -4.25 -6.28 -1.05
C ASP A 50 -4.98 -6.74 -2.33
N GLU A 51 -5.03 -5.87 -3.36
CA GLU A 51 -5.60 -6.19 -4.66
C GLU A 51 -4.80 -7.27 -5.40
N LEU A 52 -3.47 -7.17 -5.40
CA LEU A 52 -2.59 -8.16 -6.04
C LEU A 52 -2.56 -9.49 -5.29
N SER A 53 -2.67 -9.47 -3.96
CA SER A 53 -2.72 -10.71 -3.16
C SER A 53 -3.91 -11.61 -3.54
N GLY A 54 -5.02 -11.01 -4.00
CA GLY A 54 -6.17 -11.74 -4.53
C GLY A 54 -5.96 -12.35 -5.92
N LEU A 55 -4.90 -11.98 -6.64
CA LEU A 55 -4.61 -12.49 -7.99
C LEU A 55 -3.69 -13.73 -8.02
N GLY A 56 -3.38 -14.33 -6.85
CA GLY A 56 -2.44 -15.44 -6.72
C GLY A 56 -0.99 -14.94 -6.66
N THR A 57 -0.46 -14.86 -5.45
CA THR A 57 0.90 -14.33 -5.20
C THR A 57 2.01 -15.24 -5.75
N LEU A 58 1.72 -16.53 -5.91
CA LEU A 58 2.66 -17.55 -6.40
C LEU A 58 2.49 -17.87 -7.88
N ALA A 59 1.68 -17.09 -8.60
CA ALA A 59 1.46 -17.29 -10.02
C ALA A 59 2.52 -16.57 -10.86
N VAL A 60 3.01 -17.27 -11.88
CA VAL A 60 3.78 -16.73 -12.98
C VAL A 60 2.85 -16.62 -14.18
N ASP A 61 2.66 -15.41 -14.68
CA ASP A 61 1.82 -15.14 -15.84
C ASP A 61 2.68 -14.94 -17.08
N VAL A 62 2.35 -15.65 -18.14
CA VAL A 62 3.04 -15.59 -19.42
C VAL A 62 2.12 -14.99 -20.49
N SER A 63 2.64 -14.03 -21.23
CA SER A 63 1.92 -13.40 -22.33
C SER A 63 2.79 -13.39 -23.59
N ILE A 64 2.27 -13.94 -24.69
CA ILE A 64 2.92 -14.01 -26.00
C ILE A 64 2.24 -12.98 -26.89
N TYR A 65 2.97 -11.98 -27.35
CA TYR A 65 2.44 -10.88 -28.15
C TYR A 65 2.90 -10.94 -29.63
N ASP A 66 4.00 -11.61 -29.93
CA ASP A 66 4.40 -11.89 -31.30
C ASP A 66 4.81 -13.36 -31.46
N THR A 67 4.16 -14.03 -32.38
CA THR A 67 4.45 -15.42 -32.74
C THR A 67 5.34 -15.55 -33.98
N HIS A 68 5.81 -14.42 -34.57
CA HIS A 68 6.56 -14.37 -35.82
C HIS A 68 5.85 -15.14 -36.97
N GLY A 69 4.52 -15.12 -36.99
CA GLY A 69 3.69 -15.82 -37.96
C GLY A 69 3.41 -17.29 -37.65
N ASN A 70 3.93 -17.82 -36.54
CA ASN A 70 3.55 -19.13 -36.03
C ASN A 70 2.16 -19.06 -35.36
N SER A 71 1.47 -20.19 -35.26
CA SER A 71 0.28 -20.28 -34.41
C SER A 71 0.69 -20.20 -32.95
N GLY A 72 -0.15 -19.60 -32.10
CA GLY A 72 0.04 -19.65 -30.63
C GLY A 72 0.19 -21.07 -30.09
N LEU A 73 0.45 -21.20 -28.81
CA LEU A 73 0.57 -22.51 -28.17
C LEU A 73 -0.72 -23.32 -28.27
N THR A 74 -0.57 -24.63 -28.27
CA THR A 74 -1.68 -25.61 -28.30
C THR A 74 -1.93 -26.17 -26.90
N MET A 75 -2.98 -26.98 -26.74
CA MET A 75 -3.21 -27.71 -25.49
C MET A 75 -2.13 -28.77 -25.20
N GLU A 76 -1.51 -29.34 -26.25
CA GLU A 76 -0.38 -30.28 -26.10
C GLU A 76 0.87 -29.56 -25.56
N ASP A 77 1.06 -28.30 -25.96
CA ASP A 77 2.13 -27.45 -25.39
C ASP A 77 1.88 -27.18 -23.91
N MET A 78 0.62 -26.99 -23.50
CA MET A 78 0.25 -26.85 -22.06
C MET A 78 0.54 -28.13 -21.28
N ASP A 79 0.20 -29.31 -21.82
CA ASP A 79 0.51 -30.61 -21.20
C ASP A 79 2.07 -30.80 -21.12
N THR A 80 2.84 -30.25 -22.07
CA THR A 80 4.31 -30.28 -22.05
C THR A 80 4.86 -29.35 -20.94
N ILE A 81 4.32 -28.14 -20.81
CA ILE A 81 4.72 -27.19 -19.77
C ILE A 81 4.35 -27.74 -18.38
N GLU A 82 3.18 -28.38 -18.22
CA GLU A 82 2.78 -29.00 -16.95
C GLU A 82 3.70 -30.16 -16.53
N ALA A 83 4.34 -30.83 -17.51
CA ALA A 83 5.28 -31.91 -17.25
C ALA A 83 6.71 -31.45 -16.87
N MET A 84 6.99 -30.15 -16.90
CA MET A 84 8.30 -29.59 -16.54
C MET A 84 8.63 -29.78 -15.06
N ASP A 85 9.90 -29.85 -14.73
CA ASP A 85 10.33 -30.18 -13.36
C ASP A 85 9.97 -29.09 -12.34
N LYS A 86 9.95 -27.83 -12.75
CA LYS A 86 9.69 -26.67 -11.89
C LYS A 86 8.24 -26.17 -11.90
N VAL A 87 7.38 -26.71 -12.77
CA VAL A 87 5.98 -26.35 -12.92
C VAL A 87 5.09 -27.30 -12.13
N ASP A 88 4.17 -26.76 -11.32
CA ASP A 88 3.17 -27.53 -10.55
C ASP A 88 1.83 -27.59 -11.26
N LEU A 89 1.28 -26.41 -11.58
CA LEU A 89 0.00 -26.29 -12.29
C LEU A 89 0.16 -25.35 -13.46
N VAL A 90 -0.58 -25.61 -14.55
CA VAL A 90 -0.68 -24.73 -15.71
C VAL A 90 -2.13 -24.53 -16.10
N SER A 91 -2.47 -23.35 -16.57
CA SER A 91 -3.78 -23.06 -17.14
C SER A 91 -3.66 -22.03 -18.25
N PRO A 92 -4.19 -22.31 -19.45
CA PRO A 92 -4.39 -21.27 -20.45
C PRO A 92 -5.33 -20.21 -19.90
N SER A 93 -5.17 -18.97 -20.34
CA SER A 93 -6.06 -17.87 -20.04
C SER A 93 -6.32 -17.01 -21.27
N TYR A 94 -7.55 -16.61 -21.47
CA TYR A 94 -7.96 -15.70 -22.51
C TYR A 94 -9.05 -14.79 -21.97
N GLN A 95 -8.76 -13.52 -21.84
CA GLN A 95 -9.72 -12.53 -21.37
C GLN A 95 -10.41 -11.85 -22.54
N VAL A 96 -11.73 -11.72 -22.44
CA VAL A 96 -12.55 -11.00 -23.40
C VAL A 96 -13.69 -10.30 -22.67
N ASP A 97 -14.04 -9.11 -23.13
CA ASP A 97 -15.22 -8.42 -22.64
C ASP A 97 -16.47 -9.03 -23.25
N GLY A 98 -17.49 -9.26 -22.45
CA GLY A 98 -18.74 -9.86 -22.90
C GLY A 98 -19.95 -9.18 -22.29
N ILE A 99 -21.07 -9.30 -23.03
CA ILE A 99 -22.37 -8.83 -22.55
C ILE A 99 -23.09 -10.00 -21.88
N LEU A 100 -23.25 -9.89 -20.57
CA LEU A 100 -24.00 -10.83 -19.75
C LEU A 100 -25.50 -10.44 -19.72
N ARG A 101 -26.37 -11.37 -19.92
CA ARG A 101 -27.82 -11.13 -19.88
C ARG A 101 -28.54 -12.21 -19.13
N SER A 102 -29.49 -11.80 -18.27
CA SER A 102 -30.45 -12.68 -17.62
C SER A 102 -31.81 -11.97 -17.58
N GLY A 103 -32.77 -12.44 -18.40
CA GLY A 103 -34.07 -11.74 -18.56
C GLY A 103 -33.89 -10.31 -19.09
N PRO A 104 -34.42 -9.29 -18.38
CA PRO A 104 -34.30 -7.89 -18.77
C PRO A 104 -32.93 -7.27 -18.38
N GLU A 105 -32.20 -7.88 -17.47
CA GLU A 105 -30.94 -7.37 -16.96
C GLU A 105 -29.83 -7.65 -17.95
N GLN A 106 -28.95 -6.63 -18.14
CA GLN A 106 -27.80 -6.70 -19.02
C GLN A 106 -26.67 -5.90 -18.42
N GLU A 107 -25.51 -6.53 -18.30
CA GLU A 107 -24.28 -5.91 -17.80
C GLU A 107 -23.07 -6.30 -18.67
N ASN A 108 -22.05 -5.47 -18.67
CA ASN A 108 -20.76 -5.83 -19.26
C ASN A 108 -19.94 -6.60 -18.21
N GLY A 109 -19.36 -7.71 -18.61
CA GLY A 109 -18.55 -8.53 -17.72
C GLY A 109 -17.20 -8.91 -18.33
N ASN A 110 -16.26 -9.20 -17.46
CA ASN A 110 -14.95 -9.76 -17.77
C ASN A 110 -15.10 -11.28 -17.89
N ILE A 111 -14.88 -11.80 -19.08
CA ILE A 111 -15.02 -13.22 -19.37
C ILE A 111 -13.63 -13.83 -19.49
N TYR A 112 -13.36 -14.80 -18.66
CA TYR A 112 -12.10 -15.54 -18.66
C TYR A 112 -12.31 -16.93 -19.24
N GLY A 113 -11.76 -17.16 -20.43
CA GLY A 113 -11.61 -18.49 -21.02
C GLY A 113 -10.40 -19.17 -20.40
N VAL A 114 -10.63 -20.17 -19.56
CA VAL A 114 -9.57 -20.73 -18.70
C VAL A 114 -9.59 -22.25 -18.65
N GLY A 115 -8.51 -22.81 -18.15
CA GLY A 115 -8.38 -24.24 -17.86
C GLY A 115 -8.85 -24.64 -16.44
N PRO A 116 -8.84 -25.94 -16.14
CA PRO A 116 -9.32 -26.47 -14.85
C PRO A 116 -8.51 -26.02 -13.65
N SER A 117 -7.22 -25.75 -13.83
CA SER A 117 -6.28 -25.39 -12.74
C SER A 117 -6.33 -23.91 -12.39
N TYR A 118 -6.95 -23.05 -13.21
CA TYR A 118 -6.89 -21.59 -13.07
C TYR A 118 -7.30 -21.07 -11.70
N TYR A 119 -8.42 -21.58 -11.15
CA TYR A 119 -8.90 -21.11 -9.84
C TYR A 119 -7.93 -21.44 -8.70
N LYS A 120 -7.17 -22.54 -8.81
CA LYS A 120 -6.12 -22.89 -7.84
C LYS A 120 -4.91 -21.98 -7.99
N ILE A 121 -4.49 -21.73 -9.24
CA ILE A 121 -3.38 -20.81 -9.55
C ILE A 121 -3.65 -19.40 -9.04
N LYS A 122 -4.92 -18.94 -9.19
CA LYS A 122 -5.36 -17.61 -8.74
C LYS A 122 -5.92 -17.60 -7.31
N GLU A 123 -5.78 -18.71 -6.56
CA GLU A 123 -6.20 -18.84 -5.17
C GLU A 123 -7.66 -18.44 -4.91
N GLN A 124 -8.53 -18.70 -5.91
CA GLN A 124 -9.96 -18.36 -5.82
C GLN A 124 -10.74 -19.39 -5.02
N GLU A 125 -11.67 -18.93 -4.19
CA GLU A 125 -12.51 -19.76 -3.34
C GLU A 125 -13.86 -20.08 -4.02
N LEU A 126 -14.22 -21.36 -4.11
CA LEU A 126 -15.51 -21.80 -4.62
C LEU A 126 -16.53 -21.86 -3.48
N ILE A 127 -17.63 -21.10 -3.59
CA ILE A 127 -18.71 -21.08 -2.59
C ILE A 127 -19.60 -22.34 -2.72
N CYS A 128 -19.98 -22.68 -3.95
CA CYS A 128 -20.81 -23.85 -4.21
C CYS A 128 -20.64 -24.34 -5.64
N GLY A 129 -21.08 -25.58 -5.88
CA GLY A 129 -20.98 -26.22 -7.18
C GLY A 129 -19.61 -26.85 -7.44
N ARG A 130 -19.16 -26.83 -8.69
CA ARG A 130 -17.87 -27.31 -9.14
C ARG A 130 -17.20 -26.30 -10.05
N TYR A 131 -15.87 -26.37 -10.15
CA TYR A 131 -15.12 -25.64 -11.15
C TYR A 131 -15.08 -26.40 -12.48
N LEU A 132 -14.49 -25.75 -13.52
CA LEU A 132 -14.29 -26.34 -14.84
C LEU A 132 -13.42 -27.60 -14.77
N MET A 133 -13.71 -28.57 -15.63
CA MET A 133 -12.99 -29.82 -15.77
C MET A 133 -12.39 -29.96 -17.19
N LYS A 134 -11.38 -30.80 -17.37
CA LYS A 134 -10.83 -31.12 -18.70
C LYS A 134 -11.91 -31.62 -19.66
N SER A 135 -12.89 -32.43 -19.17
CA SER A 135 -14.01 -32.91 -19.94
C SER A 135 -14.93 -31.79 -20.46
N ASP A 136 -15.05 -30.66 -19.74
CA ASP A 136 -15.85 -29.52 -20.21
C ASP A 136 -15.18 -28.84 -21.40
N MET A 137 -13.84 -28.80 -21.41
CA MET A 137 -13.04 -28.26 -22.50
C MET A 137 -13.04 -29.19 -23.72
N ASP A 138 -12.80 -30.48 -23.50
CA ASP A 138 -12.74 -31.51 -24.57
C ASP A 138 -14.06 -31.65 -25.31
N ASN A 139 -15.16 -31.56 -24.59
CA ASN A 139 -16.52 -31.67 -25.15
C ASN A 139 -17.14 -30.32 -25.53
N HIS A 140 -16.39 -29.21 -25.40
CA HIS A 140 -16.85 -27.84 -25.66
C HIS A 140 -18.21 -27.52 -24.98
N LEU A 141 -18.40 -27.92 -23.72
CA LEU A 141 -19.63 -27.71 -23.00
C LEU A 141 -19.82 -26.21 -22.69
N ASN A 142 -21.05 -25.73 -22.96
CA ASN A 142 -21.40 -24.35 -22.59
C ASN A 142 -21.74 -24.29 -21.10
N VAL A 143 -20.72 -24.36 -20.27
CA VAL A 143 -20.77 -24.24 -18.81
C VAL A 143 -20.00 -23.02 -18.33
N ALA A 144 -20.43 -22.47 -17.22
CA ALA A 144 -19.83 -21.28 -16.65
C ALA A 144 -19.74 -21.37 -15.13
N VAL A 145 -18.65 -20.75 -14.60
CA VAL A 145 -18.52 -20.43 -13.20
C VAL A 145 -18.57 -18.92 -13.07
N ILE A 146 -19.39 -18.41 -12.19
CA ILE A 146 -19.65 -16.97 -12.01
C ILE A 146 -19.21 -16.50 -10.62
N ASN A 147 -18.97 -15.22 -10.45
CA ASN A 147 -18.71 -14.65 -9.13
C ASN A 147 -20.00 -14.15 -8.44
N GLU A 148 -19.90 -13.77 -7.14
CA GLU A 148 -21.03 -13.27 -6.36
C GLU A 148 -21.61 -11.97 -6.93
N THR A 149 -20.80 -11.12 -7.55
CA THR A 149 -21.26 -9.88 -8.17
C THR A 149 -22.25 -10.17 -9.32
N ILE A 150 -21.99 -11.18 -10.18
CA ILE A 150 -22.95 -11.62 -11.21
C ILE A 150 -24.23 -12.17 -10.57
N LEU A 151 -24.09 -12.94 -9.49
CA LEU A 151 -25.21 -13.50 -8.78
C LEU A 151 -26.21 -12.44 -8.31
N MET A 152 -25.66 -11.35 -7.70
CA MET A 152 -26.47 -10.27 -7.15
C MET A 152 -26.94 -9.25 -8.20
N GLY A 153 -26.04 -8.86 -9.12
CA GLY A 153 -26.28 -7.79 -10.09
C GLY A 153 -27.08 -8.24 -11.29
N VAL A 154 -26.70 -9.37 -11.92
CA VAL A 154 -27.30 -9.84 -13.18
C VAL A 154 -28.44 -10.82 -12.95
N LEU A 155 -28.22 -11.81 -12.06
CA LEU A 155 -29.23 -12.85 -11.79
C LEU A 155 -30.25 -12.45 -10.74
N ARG A 156 -29.91 -11.50 -9.86
CA ARG A 156 -30.71 -11.06 -8.70
C ARG A 156 -31.15 -12.22 -7.79
N ILE A 157 -30.19 -13.12 -7.53
CA ILE A 157 -30.41 -14.31 -6.70
C ILE A 157 -29.65 -14.12 -5.38
N PRO A 158 -30.32 -14.16 -4.21
CA PRO A 158 -29.65 -13.91 -2.92
C PRO A 158 -28.83 -15.10 -2.40
N TYR A 159 -29.00 -16.31 -2.95
CA TYR A 159 -28.31 -17.50 -2.47
C TYR A 159 -27.60 -18.21 -3.63
N ALA A 160 -26.31 -18.43 -3.52
CA ALA A 160 -25.45 -19.02 -4.55
C ALA A 160 -25.95 -20.39 -5.04
N TYR A 161 -26.46 -21.22 -4.14
CA TYR A 161 -26.98 -22.56 -4.46
C TYR A 161 -28.16 -22.53 -5.47
N ASN A 162 -28.92 -21.45 -5.47
CA ASN A 162 -30.08 -21.32 -6.38
C ASN A 162 -29.69 -20.91 -7.82
N ALA A 163 -28.41 -20.58 -8.03
CA ALA A 163 -27.88 -20.26 -9.36
C ALA A 163 -27.45 -21.50 -10.13
N LEU A 164 -27.09 -22.58 -9.42
CA LEU A 164 -26.64 -23.83 -10.06
C LEU A 164 -27.72 -24.42 -10.98
N GLY A 165 -27.31 -24.82 -12.20
CA GLY A 165 -28.17 -25.33 -13.24
C GLY A 165 -29.05 -24.29 -13.94
N ARG A 166 -28.94 -22.98 -13.55
CA ARG A 166 -29.57 -21.90 -14.33
C ARG A 166 -28.71 -21.49 -15.50
N THR A 167 -29.33 -20.81 -16.44
CA THR A 167 -28.66 -20.34 -17.66
C THR A 167 -28.45 -18.85 -17.61
N ILE A 168 -27.24 -18.45 -17.98
CA ILE A 168 -26.85 -17.05 -18.24
C ILE A 168 -26.45 -16.93 -19.71
N ARG A 169 -26.83 -15.83 -20.36
CA ARG A 169 -26.50 -15.61 -21.77
C ARG A 169 -25.32 -14.69 -21.89
N LEU A 170 -24.28 -15.17 -22.59
CA LEU A 170 -23.06 -14.43 -22.91
C LEU A 170 -23.00 -14.18 -24.43
N ASN A 171 -23.01 -12.95 -24.88
CA ASN A 171 -22.93 -12.55 -26.29
C ASN A 171 -23.95 -13.34 -27.18
N GLY A 172 -25.11 -13.67 -26.63
CA GLY A 172 -26.16 -14.41 -27.34
C GLY A 172 -26.11 -15.94 -27.19
N VAL A 173 -25.06 -16.49 -26.59
CA VAL A 173 -24.89 -17.94 -26.32
C VAL A 173 -25.30 -18.25 -24.88
N ASP A 174 -26.07 -19.29 -24.68
CA ASP A 174 -26.52 -19.70 -23.34
C ASP A 174 -25.50 -20.64 -22.69
N TYR A 175 -25.13 -20.32 -21.43
CA TYR A 175 -24.20 -21.08 -20.58
C TYR A 175 -24.92 -21.56 -19.32
N GLU A 176 -24.74 -22.81 -18.95
CA GLU A 176 -25.23 -23.37 -17.68
C GLU A 176 -24.29 -23.03 -16.55
N ILE A 177 -24.78 -22.49 -15.45
CA ILE A 177 -24.00 -22.15 -14.26
C ILE A 177 -23.73 -23.41 -13.45
N ILE A 178 -22.46 -23.80 -13.33
CA ILE A 178 -22.01 -25.00 -12.64
C ILE A 178 -21.35 -24.75 -11.31
N GLY A 179 -20.93 -23.48 -11.05
CA GLY A 179 -20.28 -23.08 -9.82
C GLY A 179 -20.37 -21.59 -9.58
N VAL A 180 -20.16 -21.21 -8.32
CA VAL A 180 -20.10 -19.80 -7.90
C VAL A 180 -18.82 -19.58 -7.10
N LEU A 181 -18.01 -18.62 -7.54
CA LEU A 181 -16.80 -18.16 -6.86
C LEU A 181 -17.15 -17.05 -5.89
N LYS A 182 -16.39 -16.99 -4.82
CA LYS A 182 -16.41 -15.86 -3.90
C LYS A 182 -15.80 -14.65 -4.59
N ASP A 183 -16.40 -13.49 -4.38
CA ASP A 183 -15.78 -12.25 -4.84
C ASP A 183 -14.44 -12.06 -4.13
N GLN A 184 -13.42 -11.73 -4.91
CA GLN A 184 -12.18 -11.26 -4.31
C GLN A 184 -12.44 -9.88 -3.72
N GLU A 185 -12.01 -9.66 -2.49
CA GLU A 185 -12.05 -8.34 -1.86
C GLU A 185 -11.05 -7.41 -2.56
N LEU A 186 -11.37 -7.00 -3.78
CA LEU A 186 -10.62 -5.99 -4.50
C LEU A 186 -10.82 -4.66 -3.79
N GLY A 187 -9.79 -4.19 -3.11
CA GLY A 187 -9.77 -2.86 -2.48
C GLY A 187 -9.70 -1.77 -3.55
N GLY A 188 -10.22 -0.60 -3.24
CA GLY A 188 -9.96 0.60 -4.02
C GLY A 188 -10.89 0.87 -5.20
N PHE A 189 -10.32 1.33 -6.31
CA PHE A 189 -11.05 1.84 -7.49
C PHE A 189 -11.86 0.77 -8.23
N TYR A 190 -11.46 -0.49 -8.13
CA TYR A 190 -12.03 -1.64 -8.84
C TYR A 190 -13.11 -2.40 -8.05
N ALA A 191 -13.43 -1.96 -6.84
CA ALA A 191 -14.47 -2.57 -5.98
C ALA A 191 -15.90 -2.41 -6.51
N ARG A 192 -16.10 -1.79 -7.68
CA ARG A 192 -17.42 -1.60 -8.28
C ARG A 192 -17.63 -2.57 -9.42
N ASP A 193 -18.62 -3.45 -9.22
CA ASP A 193 -19.27 -4.22 -10.27
C ASP A 193 -18.31 -5.07 -11.15
N ASN A 194 -17.35 -5.78 -10.51
CA ASN A 194 -16.52 -6.75 -11.23
C ASN A 194 -17.34 -8.00 -11.57
N TYR A 195 -18.07 -7.94 -12.67
CA TYR A 195 -18.81 -9.09 -13.21
C TYR A 195 -17.83 -10.07 -13.86
N GLU A 196 -17.40 -11.09 -13.13
CA GLU A 196 -16.40 -12.08 -13.57
C GLU A 196 -17.03 -13.42 -13.85
N MET A 197 -16.81 -13.95 -15.06
CA MET A 197 -17.34 -15.22 -15.51
C MET A 197 -16.23 -16.07 -16.13
N HIS A 198 -16.06 -17.30 -15.63
CA HIS A 198 -15.13 -18.28 -16.18
C HIS A 198 -15.85 -19.27 -17.06
N ILE A 199 -15.33 -19.49 -18.25
CA ILE A 199 -15.83 -20.48 -19.22
C ILE A 199 -14.64 -21.33 -19.72
N PRO A 200 -14.89 -22.53 -20.30
CA PRO A 200 -13.84 -23.32 -20.91
C PRO A 200 -13.07 -22.51 -21.96
N PHE A 201 -11.73 -22.54 -21.93
CA PHE A 201 -10.88 -21.84 -22.88
C PHE A 201 -11.28 -22.12 -24.33
N THR A 202 -11.59 -23.39 -24.63
CA THR A 202 -12.00 -23.84 -25.98
C THR A 202 -13.30 -23.20 -26.48
N ASN A 203 -14.14 -22.73 -25.57
CA ASN A 203 -15.35 -21.98 -25.92
C ASN A 203 -15.09 -20.49 -26.05
N ALA A 204 -14.21 -19.93 -25.19
CA ALA A 204 -13.88 -18.52 -25.21
C ALA A 204 -13.24 -18.08 -26.53
N VAL A 205 -12.32 -18.87 -27.08
CA VAL A 205 -11.67 -18.59 -28.37
C VAL A 205 -12.63 -18.67 -29.58
N ARG A 206 -13.82 -19.25 -29.39
CA ARG A 206 -14.87 -19.35 -30.42
C ARG A 206 -15.95 -18.28 -30.31
N LEU A 207 -15.88 -17.43 -29.26
CA LEU A 207 -16.84 -16.35 -29.11
C LEU A 207 -16.77 -15.38 -30.29
N PRO A 208 -17.90 -14.80 -30.72
CA PRO A 208 -17.91 -13.76 -31.73
C PRO A 208 -17.00 -12.58 -31.31
N GLY A 209 -16.07 -12.19 -32.16
CA GLY A 209 -15.10 -11.13 -31.86
C GLY A 209 -13.77 -11.61 -31.28
N SER A 210 -13.61 -12.89 -30.99
CA SER A 210 -12.31 -13.46 -30.60
C SER A 210 -11.35 -13.43 -31.77
N SER A 211 -10.14 -12.92 -31.55
CA SER A 211 -9.03 -12.88 -32.51
C SER A 211 -7.94 -13.92 -32.24
N SER A 212 -8.12 -14.73 -31.18
CA SER A 212 -7.11 -15.71 -30.77
C SER A 212 -6.99 -16.87 -31.77
N ARG A 213 -5.76 -17.16 -32.18
CA ARG A 213 -5.41 -18.30 -33.04
C ARG A 213 -4.64 -19.39 -32.31
N GLY A 214 -4.73 -19.43 -30.97
CA GLY A 214 -4.01 -20.35 -30.09
C GLY A 214 -3.98 -19.79 -28.68
N ILE A 215 -3.19 -20.41 -27.81
CA ILE A 215 -2.96 -19.93 -26.46
C ILE A 215 -1.86 -18.90 -26.50
N ASN A 216 -2.22 -17.64 -26.27
CA ASN A 216 -1.28 -16.51 -26.23
C ASN A 216 -1.02 -16.04 -24.78
N SER A 217 -1.79 -16.53 -23.82
CA SER A 217 -1.56 -16.23 -22.42
C SER A 217 -1.89 -17.47 -21.56
N PHE A 218 -1.08 -17.69 -20.55
CA PHE A 218 -1.31 -18.76 -19.58
C PHE A 218 -0.68 -18.40 -18.24
N SER A 219 -1.19 -19.02 -17.18
CA SER A 219 -0.67 -18.87 -15.82
C SER A 219 -0.15 -20.19 -15.31
N VAL A 220 0.91 -20.15 -14.53
CA VAL A 220 1.49 -21.34 -13.88
C VAL A 220 1.74 -21.08 -12.40
N THR A 221 1.81 -22.18 -11.62
CA THR A 221 2.44 -22.14 -10.28
C THR A 221 3.72 -22.95 -10.30
N ALA A 222 4.72 -22.47 -9.56
CA ALA A 222 6.02 -23.13 -9.45
C ALA A 222 6.01 -24.21 -8.34
N LYS A 223 6.67 -25.35 -8.56
CA LYS A 223 6.95 -26.32 -7.51
C LYS A 223 7.92 -25.74 -6.49
N ASP A 224 7.71 -26.07 -5.22
CA ASP A 224 8.59 -25.65 -4.11
C ASP A 224 8.80 -24.12 -4.02
N ASN A 225 7.89 -23.31 -4.58
CA ASN A 225 8.00 -21.85 -4.69
C ASN A 225 9.24 -21.36 -5.48
N ASP A 226 9.83 -22.21 -6.33
CA ASP A 226 10.98 -21.86 -7.19
C ASP A 226 10.49 -21.15 -8.47
N MET A 227 9.98 -19.92 -8.29
CA MET A 227 9.42 -19.14 -9.41
C MET A 227 10.47 -18.78 -10.45
N GLU A 228 11.72 -18.53 -10.01
CA GLU A 228 12.81 -18.18 -10.92
C GLU A 228 13.19 -19.38 -11.79
N GLY A 229 13.28 -20.58 -11.20
CA GLY A 229 13.53 -21.81 -11.96
C GLY A 229 12.41 -22.13 -12.94
N ALA A 230 11.14 -21.92 -12.54
CA ALA A 230 10.01 -22.10 -13.46
C ALA A 230 10.04 -21.08 -14.61
N LYS A 231 10.39 -19.83 -14.33
CA LYS A 231 10.53 -18.76 -15.34
C LYS A 231 11.65 -19.06 -16.35
N GLU A 232 12.80 -19.54 -15.87
CA GLU A 232 13.91 -19.94 -16.74
C GLU A 232 13.52 -21.12 -17.64
N GLU A 233 12.88 -22.17 -17.08
CA GLU A 233 12.52 -23.38 -17.81
C GLU A 233 11.45 -23.07 -18.88
N ILE A 234 10.42 -22.28 -18.52
CA ILE A 234 9.37 -21.83 -19.45
C ILE A 234 9.97 -20.88 -20.49
N GLY A 235 10.84 -19.96 -20.07
CA GLY A 235 11.51 -19.02 -20.97
C GLY A 235 12.31 -19.74 -22.05
N ALA A 236 13.12 -20.74 -21.69
CA ALA A 236 13.90 -21.54 -22.63
C ALA A 236 13.00 -22.27 -23.65
N PHE A 237 11.88 -22.83 -23.21
CA PHE A 237 10.89 -23.47 -24.10
C PHE A 237 10.27 -22.48 -25.10
N LEU A 238 9.92 -21.28 -24.62
CA LEU A 238 9.29 -20.26 -25.45
C LEU A 238 10.30 -19.62 -26.44
N GLU A 239 11.55 -19.41 -25.99
CA GLU A 239 12.63 -18.90 -26.87
C GLU A 239 12.94 -19.86 -28.03
N GLU A 240 12.95 -21.16 -27.77
CA GLU A 240 13.13 -22.17 -28.84
C GLU A 240 11.98 -22.11 -29.86
N ARG A 241 10.76 -21.80 -29.41
CA ARG A 241 9.57 -21.83 -30.28
C ARG A 241 9.28 -20.52 -30.98
N PHE A 242 9.47 -19.38 -30.31
CA PHE A 242 9.05 -18.06 -30.80
C PHE A 242 10.23 -17.09 -31.01
N GLY A 243 11.39 -17.34 -30.42
CA GLY A 243 12.54 -16.44 -30.46
C GLY A 243 12.75 -15.65 -29.14
N PRO A 244 13.62 -14.62 -29.14
CA PRO A 244 14.04 -13.94 -27.92
C PRO A 244 12.89 -13.38 -27.08
N ALA A 245 12.99 -13.49 -25.76
CA ALA A 245 11.95 -13.11 -24.79
C ALA A 245 11.42 -11.68 -25.01
N ASP A 246 12.28 -10.68 -25.02
CA ASP A 246 11.88 -9.28 -25.10
C ASP A 246 11.13 -8.89 -26.38
N GLU A 247 11.23 -9.70 -27.44
CA GLU A 247 10.61 -9.43 -28.74
C GLU A 247 9.29 -10.19 -28.94
N THR A 248 9.09 -11.32 -28.24
CA THR A 248 8.01 -12.26 -28.55
C THR A 248 7.07 -12.54 -27.42
N PHE A 249 7.58 -12.60 -26.18
CA PHE A 249 6.78 -12.90 -25.00
C PHE A 249 7.31 -12.18 -23.78
N PHE A 250 6.47 -12.12 -22.76
CA PHE A 250 6.79 -11.58 -21.44
C PHE A 250 6.36 -12.55 -20.37
N ILE A 251 7.26 -12.84 -19.43
CA ILE A 251 6.99 -13.65 -18.25
C ILE A 251 7.05 -12.73 -17.04
N SER A 252 5.95 -12.59 -16.33
CA SER A 252 5.85 -11.78 -15.13
C SER A 252 5.44 -12.62 -13.94
N ASN A 253 5.88 -12.20 -12.79
CA ASN A 253 5.43 -12.74 -11.53
C ASN A 253 4.91 -11.59 -10.65
N ASN A 254 3.83 -11.82 -9.93
CA ASN A 254 3.23 -10.80 -9.07
C ASN A 254 4.20 -10.37 -7.94
N GLN A 255 5.12 -11.24 -7.54
CA GLN A 255 6.11 -10.92 -6.51
C GLN A 255 7.10 -9.83 -6.98
N GLU A 256 7.60 -9.89 -8.22
CA GLU A 256 8.47 -8.84 -8.78
C GLU A 256 7.77 -7.48 -8.83
N TYR A 257 6.46 -7.49 -9.11
CA TYR A 257 5.66 -6.27 -9.10
C TYR A 257 5.51 -5.71 -7.67
N LEU A 258 5.24 -6.58 -6.68
CA LEU A 258 5.18 -6.21 -5.27
C LEU A 258 6.51 -5.66 -4.76
N ASP A 259 7.63 -6.29 -5.12
CA ASP A 259 8.97 -5.85 -4.76
C ASP A 259 9.28 -4.46 -5.37
N SER A 260 8.90 -4.25 -6.64
CA SER A 260 9.03 -2.95 -7.31
C SER A 260 8.19 -1.85 -6.61
N LEU A 261 6.97 -2.16 -6.21
CA LEU A 261 6.13 -1.24 -5.43
C LEU A 261 6.76 -0.92 -4.07
N GLN A 262 7.34 -1.90 -3.41
CA GLN A 262 8.04 -1.70 -2.14
C GLN A 262 9.26 -0.79 -2.31
N ASP A 263 10.04 -0.95 -3.37
CA ASP A 263 11.19 -0.10 -3.68
C ASP A 263 10.77 1.35 -3.99
N ILE A 264 9.70 1.53 -4.75
CA ILE A 264 9.10 2.85 -4.98
C ILE A 264 8.67 3.48 -3.66
N THR A 265 7.98 2.72 -2.80
CA THR A 265 7.51 3.17 -1.49
C THR A 265 8.66 3.57 -0.58
N ASN A 266 9.74 2.79 -0.56
CA ASN A 266 10.95 3.08 0.21
C ASN A 266 11.62 4.35 -0.30
N THR A 267 11.72 4.52 -1.61
CA THR A 267 12.31 5.72 -2.25
C THR A 267 11.50 6.97 -1.91
N LEU A 268 10.18 6.91 -2.06
CA LEU A 268 9.29 8.01 -1.69
C LEU A 268 9.39 8.35 -0.21
N SER A 269 9.42 7.34 0.66
CA SER A 269 9.57 7.53 2.11
C SER A 269 10.90 8.20 2.47
N MET A 270 11.99 7.86 1.78
CA MET A 270 13.30 8.49 1.97
C MET A 270 13.28 9.98 1.55
N VAL A 271 12.71 10.31 0.40
CA VAL A 271 12.58 11.69 -0.07
C VAL A 271 11.73 12.51 0.89
N MET A 272 10.59 11.97 1.32
CA MET A 272 9.69 12.64 2.26
C MET A 272 10.33 12.82 3.64
N GLY A 273 11.09 11.81 4.11
CA GLY A 273 11.89 11.90 5.32
C GLY A 273 12.92 13.03 5.24
N GLY A 274 13.56 13.20 4.09
CA GLY A 274 14.49 14.32 3.82
C GLY A 274 13.81 15.69 3.93
N VAL A 275 12.65 15.88 3.31
CA VAL A 275 11.87 17.12 3.39
C VAL A 275 11.42 17.41 4.83
N ALA A 276 10.96 16.39 5.54
CA ALA A 276 10.56 16.52 6.94
C ALA A 276 11.77 16.88 7.84
N ALA A 277 12.94 16.29 7.60
CA ALA A 277 14.16 16.60 8.34
C ALA A 277 14.55 18.08 8.17
N ILE A 278 14.47 18.63 6.95
CA ILE A 278 14.71 20.06 6.70
C ILE A 278 13.71 20.93 7.48
N SER A 279 12.42 20.59 7.43
CA SER A 279 11.38 21.32 8.15
C SER A 279 11.58 21.28 9.66
N LEU A 280 11.98 20.13 10.20
CA LEU A 280 12.30 19.95 11.62
C LEU A 280 13.57 20.71 12.01
N LEU A 281 14.59 20.78 11.16
CA LEU A 281 15.79 21.59 11.39
C LEU A 281 15.42 23.08 11.49
N VAL A 282 14.57 23.58 10.60
CA VAL A 282 14.08 24.96 10.67
C VAL A 282 13.33 25.22 11.97
N GLY A 283 12.44 24.29 12.37
CA GLY A 283 11.76 24.32 13.67
C GLY A 283 12.73 24.30 14.84
N GLY A 284 13.80 23.49 14.78
CA GLY A 284 14.85 23.44 15.77
C GLY A 284 15.64 24.75 15.93
N ILE A 285 15.98 25.40 14.82
CA ILE A 285 16.60 26.75 14.83
C ILE A 285 15.64 27.74 15.50
N GLY A 286 14.33 27.62 15.24
CA GLY A 286 13.32 28.41 15.93
C GLY A 286 13.33 28.20 17.44
N ILE A 287 13.42 26.94 17.92
CA ILE A 287 13.54 26.61 19.35
C ILE A 287 14.80 27.26 19.92
N MET A 288 15.95 27.11 19.26
CA MET A 288 17.23 27.71 19.71
C MET A 288 17.11 29.21 19.87
N ASN A 289 16.58 29.92 18.90
CA ASN A 289 16.46 31.37 18.93
C ASN A 289 15.55 31.84 20.07
N ILE A 290 14.42 31.17 20.30
CA ILE A 290 13.51 31.51 21.40
C ILE A 290 14.17 31.25 22.76
N MET A 291 14.82 30.10 22.89
CA MET A 291 15.50 29.74 24.11
C MET A 291 16.61 30.74 24.44
N LEU A 292 17.34 31.26 23.43
CA LEU A 292 18.34 32.30 23.63
C LEU A 292 17.72 33.60 24.17
N VAL A 293 16.58 34.01 23.64
CA VAL A 293 15.86 35.19 24.12
C VAL A 293 15.30 34.94 25.53
N SER A 294 14.68 33.78 25.79
CA SER A 294 14.21 33.39 27.13
C SER A 294 15.32 33.39 28.17
N VAL A 295 16.52 32.93 27.82
CA VAL A 295 17.68 32.95 28.70
C VAL A 295 18.10 34.39 29.03
N THR A 296 18.08 35.31 28.06
CA THR A 296 18.39 36.73 28.29
C THR A 296 17.34 37.42 29.13
N GLU A 297 16.05 37.22 28.86
CA GLU A 297 14.94 37.77 29.64
C GLU A 297 14.94 37.26 31.10
N ARG A 298 15.42 36.03 31.35
CA ARG A 298 15.44 35.39 32.68
C ARG A 298 16.85 35.42 33.32
N THR A 299 17.77 36.29 32.83
CA THR A 299 19.16 36.34 33.31
C THR A 299 19.22 36.55 34.82
N ARG A 300 18.45 37.51 35.36
CA ARG A 300 18.41 37.82 36.81
C ARG A 300 17.87 36.63 37.64
N GLU A 301 16.86 35.95 37.18
CA GLU A 301 16.30 34.75 37.83
C GLU A 301 17.32 33.62 37.90
N ILE A 302 18.06 33.38 36.81
CA ILE A 302 19.16 32.39 36.77
C ILE A 302 20.27 32.78 37.75
N GLY A 303 20.59 34.07 37.82
CA GLY A 303 21.57 34.62 38.77
C GLY A 303 21.18 34.35 40.23
N ILE A 304 19.94 34.63 40.62
CA ILE A 304 19.39 34.38 41.95
C ILE A 304 19.45 32.89 42.27
N ARG A 305 18.97 32.00 41.40
CA ARG A 305 19.02 30.54 41.63
C ARG A 305 20.43 30.03 41.87
N LYS A 306 21.40 30.53 41.10
CA LYS A 306 22.81 30.18 41.30
C LYS A 306 23.41 30.74 42.56
N ALA A 307 23.02 31.95 42.98
CA ALA A 307 23.48 32.58 44.23
C ALA A 307 22.99 31.77 45.48
N ILE A 308 21.81 31.17 45.42
CA ILE A 308 21.24 30.29 46.47
C ILE A 308 21.69 28.82 46.36
N GLY A 309 22.65 28.50 45.44
CA GLY A 309 23.32 27.20 45.37
C GLY A 309 22.84 26.24 44.25
N ALA A 310 22.09 26.70 43.24
CA ALA A 310 21.75 25.84 42.10
C ALA A 310 23.01 25.46 41.31
N THR A 311 23.17 24.13 41.10
CA THR A 311 24.30 23.61 40.34
C THR A 311 24.16 23.90 38.84
N ARG A 312 25.29 23.93 38.10
CA ARG A 312 25.29 24.07 36.65
C ARG A 312 24.42 23.00 35.95
N ARG A 313 24.45 21.76 36.46
CA ARG A 313 23.65 20.66 35.91
C ARG A 313 22.15 20.91 36.10
N THR A 314 21.72 21.46 37.22
CA THR A 314 20.31 21.75 37.49
C THR A 314 19.75 22.78 36.50
N ILE A 315 20.49 23.87 36.24
CA ILE A 315 20.09 24.91 35.28
C ILE A 315 20.09 24.33 33.86
N LEU A 316 21.11 23.56 33.48
CA LEU A 316 21.20 22.94 32.17
C LEU A 316 19.98 21.99 31.92
N LEU A 317 19.70 21.09 32.85
CA LEU A 317 18.57 20.16 32.76
C LEU A 317 17.23 20.88 32.69
N GLN A 318 17.05 21.96 33.43
CA GLN A 318 15.82 22.75 33.41
C GLN A 318 15.53 23.31 32.03
N PHE A 319 16.48 24.02 31.41
CA PHE A 319 16.30 24.60 30.09
C PHE A 319 16.23 23.54 28.98
N LEU A 320 16.94 22.40 29.13
CA LEU A 320 16.87 21.30 28.20
C LEU A 320 15.47 20.64 28.22
N LEU A 321 14.92 20.41 29.41
CA LEU A 321 13.54 19.90 29.55
C LEU A 321 12.52 20.88 28.98
N GLU A 322 12.73 22.20 29.12
CA GLU A 322 11.87 23.21 28.54
C GLU A 322 11.87 23.12 27.00
N ALA A 323 13.04 23.01 26.37
CA ALA A 323 13.16 22.83 24.91
C ALA A 323 12.52 21.52 24.43
N MET A 324 12.74 20.42 25.15
CA MET A 324 12.11 19.12 24.85
C MET A 324 10.60 19.17 24.97
N THR A 325 10.07 19.86 25.97
CA THR A 325 8.63 20.02 26.17
C THR A 325 7.99 20.77 25.00
N VAL A 326 8.59 21.86 24.54
CA VAL A 326 8.13 22.64 23.39
C VAL A 326 8.12 21.77 22.14
N SER A 327 9.19 21.00 21.90
CA SER A 327 9.27 20.13 20.72
C SER A 327 8.26 18.99 20.77
N LEU A 328 8.06 18.36 21.92
CA LEU A 328 7.08 17.30 22.10
C LEU A 328 5.63 17.78 21.97
N VAL A 329 5.30 18.96 22.52
CA VAL A 329 3.97 19.57 22.33
C VAL A 329 3.72 19.88 20.86
N GLY A 330 4.71 20.43 20.15
CA GLY A 330 4.63 20.64 18.71
C GLY A 330 4.43 19.34 17.92
N CYS A 331 5.17 18.29 18.30
CA CYS A 331 5.04 16.96 17.70
C CYS A 331 3.64 16.37 17.91
N LEU A 332 3.12 16.39 19.13
CA LEU A 332 1.79 15.88 19.45
C LEU A 332 0.69 16.65 18.72
N ALA A 333 0.82 17.98 18.63
CA ALA A 333 -0.09 18.81 17.84
C ALA A 333 -0.04 18.45 16.35
N GLY A 334 1.17 18.22 15.80
CA GLY A 334 1.37 17.76 14.41
C GLY A 334 0.72 16.39 14.15
N ILE A 335 0.89 15.42 15.07
CA ILE A 335 0.26 14.10 14.96
C ILE A 335 -1.26 14.19 15.04
N LEU A 336 -1.82 15.01 15.96
CA LEU A 336 -3.26 15.21 16.08
C LEU A 336 -3.86 15.83 14.81
N LEU A 337 -3.19 16.84 14.24
CA LEU A 337 -3.60 17.45 12.97
C LEU A 337 -3.52 16.45 11.83
N SER A 338 -2.49 15.61 11.79
CA SER A 338 -2.35 14.54 10.79
C SER A 338 -3.50 13.54 10.89
N TRP A 339 -3.81 13.10 12.11
CA TRP A 339 -4.93 12.19 12.34
C TRP A 339 -6.25 12.80 11.85
N ALA A 340 -6.52 14.07 12.18
CA ALA A 340 -7.72 14.76 11.73
C ALA A 340 -7.77 14.88 10.20
N ALA A 341 -6.65 15.21 9.56
CA ALA A 341 -6.56 15.31 8.10
C ALA A 341 -6.80 13.97 7.41
N LEU A 342 -6.25 12.87 7.94
CA LEU A 342 -6.48 11.52 7.40
C LEU A 342 -7.95 11.09 7.56
N GLN A 343 -8.62 11.43 8.68
CA GLN A 343 -10.05 11.17 8.86
C GLN A 343 -10.91 11.93 7.83
N VAL A 344 -10.58 13.19 7.59
CA VAL A 344 -11.25 13.98 6.54
C VAL A 344 -10.99 13.38 5.16
N GLY A 345 -9.75 12.95 4.89
CA GLY A 345 -9.40 12.25 3.66
C GLY A 345 -10.25 10.99 3.44
N ASN A 346 -10.40 10.16 4.46
CA ASN A 346 -11.23 8.95 4.40
C ASN A 346 -12.74 9.23 4.20
N MET A 347 -13.23 10.41 4.62
CA MET A 347 -14.62 10.79 4.37
C MET A 347 -14.88 11.25 2.93
N ILE A 348 -13.84 11.77 2.26
CA ILE A 348 -13.94 12.28 0.89
C ILE A 348 -13.69 11.16 -0.12
N GLN A 349 -12.77 10.25 0.20
CA GLN A 349 -12.30 9.22 -0.72
C GLN A 349 -12.47 7.83 -0.09
N ASN A 350 -13.36 7.01 -0.66
CA ASN A 350 -13.65 5.65 -0.17
C ASN A 350 -12.67 4.59 -0.70
N SER A 351 -11.83 4.97 -1.68
CA SER A 351 -11.00 4.00 -2.43
C SER A 351 -9.71 3.58 -1.74
N VAL A 352 -9.17 4.40 -0.82
CA VAL A 352 -7.91 4.10 -0.12
C VAL A 352 -8.11 4.36 1.37
N ARG A 353 -7.86 3.35 2.20
CA ARG A 353 -7.93 3.50 3.66
C ARG A 353 -6.67 4.17 4.19
N LEU A 354 -6.76 5.44 4.52
CA LEU A 354 -5.68 6.21 5.12
C LEU A 354 -5.64 5.95 6.63
N THR A 355 -4.61 5.28 7.11
CA THR A 355 -4.42 4.98 8.53
C THR A 355 -3.12 5.58 9.04
N LEU A 356 -3.10 5.94 10.33
CA LEU A 356 -1.85 6.32 10.98
C LEU A 356 -0.91 5.11 11.06
N VAL A 357 0.28 5.25 10.50
CA VAL A 357 1.32 4.23 10.57
C VAL A 357 2.06 4.34 11.90
N PRO A 358 1.97 3.35 12.82
CA PRO A 358 2.53 3.46 14.17
C PRO A 358 4.05 3.70 14.19
N SER A 359 4.79 3.12 13.25
CA SER A 359 6.24 3.31 13.12
C SER A 359 6.60 4.77 12.83
N VAL A 360 5.81 5.47 12.01
CA VAL A 360 6.01 6.89 11.66
C VAL A 360 5.73 7.78 12.86
N VAL A 361 4.70 7.46 13.65
CA VAL A 361 4.39 8.19 14.88
C VAL A 361 5.55 8.09 15.88
N VAL A 362 6.07 6.88 16.11
CA VAL A 362 7.22 6.66 16.99
C VAL A 362 8.46 7.39 16.48
N THR A 363 8.75 7.27 15.19
CA THR A 363 9.88 7.95 14.54
C THR A 363 9.77 9.48 14.69
N SER A 364 8.57 10.05 14.50
CA SER A 364 8.32 11.49 14.66
C SER A 364 8.59 11.97 16.09
N ILE A 365 8.18 11.18 17.10
CA ILE A 365 8.42 11.50 18.51
C ILE A 365 9.92 11.45 18.83
N VAL A 366 10.63 10.42 18.35
CA VAL A 366 12.08 10.28 18.57
C VAL A 366 12.84 11.42 17.91
N PHE A 367 12.55 11.71 16.64
CA PHE A 367 13.19 12.80 15.91
C PHE A 367 12.90 14.16 16.54
N SER A 368 11.65 14.45 16.90
CA SER A 368 11.26 15.71 17.53
C SER A 368 11.96 15.89 18.89
N SER A 369 12.04 14.82 19.70
CA SER A 369 12.77 14.82 20.97
C SER A 369 14.26 15.09 20.74
N GLY A 370 14.86 14.48 19.73
CA GLY A 370 16.25 14.70 19.33
C GLY A 370 16.52 16.16 18.93
N ILE A 371 15.64 16.76 18.14
CA ILE A 371 15.70 18.17 17.73
C ILE A 371 15.62 19.08 18.95
N GLY A 372 14.65 18.86 19.86
CA GLY A 372 14.54 19.63 21.11
C GLY A 372 15.82 19.56 21.95
N LEU A 373 16.44 18.37 22.03
CA LEU A 373 17.69 18.17 22.77
C LEU A 373 18.88 18.86 22.09
N ILE A 374 19.07 18.67 20.78
CA ILE A 374 20.22 19.23 20.05
C ILE A 374 20.17 20.76 20.05
N PHE A 375 19.05 21.35 19.65
CA PHE A 375 18.91 22.81 19.54
C PHE A 375 18.68 23.49 20.89
N GLY A 376 18.20 22.77 21.91
CA GLY A 376 18.10 23.23 23.29
C GLY A 376 19.43 23.25 24.04
N LEU A 377 20.40 22.41 23.63
CA LEU A 377 21.66 22.23 24.36
C LEU A 377 22.53 23.52 24.40
N TYR A 378 22.62 24.25 23.29
CA TYR A 378 23.42 25.47 23.20
C TYR A 378 22.89 26.57 24.12
N PRO A 379 21.59 26.98 24.07
CA PRO A 379 21.07 28.00 25.00
C PRO A 379 21.09 27.54 26.46
N ALA A 380 20.77 26.26 26.73
CA ALA A 380 20.83 25.71 28.08
C ALA A 380 22.24 25.75 28.68
N ASN A 381 23.25 25.43 27.88
CA ASN A 381 24.68 25.57 28.31
C ASN A 381 25.09 27.00 28.53
N LYS A 382 24.64 27.95 27.71
CA LYS A 382 24.86 29.39 27.87
C LYS A 382 24.30 29.89 29.22
N ALA A 383 23.03 29.51 29.52
CA ALA A 383 22.39 29.81 30.82
C ALA A 383 23.15 29.17 31.98
N ALA A 384 23.56 27.91 31.84
CA ALA A 384 24.27 27.18 32.88
C ALA A 384 25.70 27.71 33.15
N ARG A 385 26.32 28.43 32.22
CA ARG A 385 27.68 29.04 32.40
C ARG A 385 27.65 30.46 32.91
N MET A 386 26.53 31.16 33.01
CA MET A 386 26.43 32.51 33.54
C MET A 386 26.99 32.61 34.97
N LYS A 387 27.77 33.67 35.26
CA LYS A 387 28.24 33.95 36.61
C LYS A 387 27.14 34.68 37.39
N PRO A 388 26.89 34.35 38.69
CA PRO A 388 25.84 35.01 39.49
C PRO A 388 25.96 36.51 39.54
N ILE A 389 27.20 37.02 39.67
CA ILE A 389 27.49 38.46 39.76
C ILE A 389 27.09 39.18 38.50
N ASP A 390 27.49 38.64 37.32
CA ASP A 390 27.22 39.27 36.02
C ASP A 390 25.68 39.22 35.73
N ALA A 391 25.00 38.19 36.17
CA ALA A 391 23.57 38.02 35.99
C ALA A 391 22.74 38.96 36.91
N LEU A 392 23.22 39.32 38.09
CA LEU A 392 22.52 40.21 39.02
C LEU A 392 22.73 41.71 38.67
N HIS A 393 23.83 42.06 38.00
CA HIS A 393 24.13 43.43 37.52
C HIS A 393 23.55 43.70 36.13
N TYR A 394 22.90 42.73 35.49
CA TYR A 394 22.29 42.94 34.18
C TYR A 394 21.05 43.86 34.33
N THR A 395 21.20 45.11 33.97
CA THR A 395 20.13 46.08 33.78
C THR A 395 19.73 46.10 32.32
N ASP A 396 18.46 45.96 32.03
CA ASP A 396 17.87 46.03 30.67
C ASP A 396 18.20 47.38 30.01
#